data_4832be5f6ce22e9dd27cbd05f3481e23
#
_entry.id   4832be5f6ce22e9dd27cbd05f3481e23
#
_cell.length_a   1.000
_cell.length_b   1.000
_cell.length_c   1.000
_cell.angle_alpha   90.00
_cell.angle_beta   90.00
_cell.angle_gamma   90.00
#
_symmetry.space_group_name_H-M   'P 1'
#
loop_
_entity.id
_entity.type
_entity.pdbx_description
1 polymer ?
#
loop_
_entity_poly.entity_id
_entity_poly.type
_entity_poly.pdbx_seq_one_letter_code
_entity_poly.pdbx_strand_id
1 'polypeptide(L)'
;TCTVHEQLNDDTFTAGTHTGDVKSNIRVENTGTYPAYVRVRLVGRWVNGAGETVGGVPSRLPAVKLLGGWLAGSGDTYYYTTAMAPGDMTGVLCEPMVLETGTGLDGSTSYQVVEVFAEAIQAAPEEAVSAAWGVTVTDGVITAVQ
;
A
#
# COMPACT_ATOMS: atom_id res chain seq x y z
N THR A 1 -10.24 -10.35 -6.70
CA THR A 1 -8.86 -10.51 -7.19
C THR A 1 -8.29 -9.17 -7.61
N CYS A 2 -7.08 -8.87 -7.20
CA CYS A 2 -6.43 -7.61 -7.57
C CYS A 2 -4.92 -7.79 -7.63
N THR A 3 -4.27 -6.89 -8.35
CA THR A 3 -2.82 -6.91 -8.54
C THR A 3 -2.26 -5.52 -8.24
N VAL A 4 -1.20 -5.49 -7.41
CA VAL A 4 -0.49 -4.24 -7.09
C VAL A 4 0.52 -3.94 -8.20
N HIS A 5 0.54 -2.67 -8.62
CA HIS A 5 1.56 -2.11 -9.49
C HIS A 5 2.31 -1.04 -8.71
N GLU A 6 3.64 -1.11 -8.72
CA GLU A 6 4.47 -0.15 -7.98
C GLU A 6 5.83 -0.01 -8.62
N GLN A 7 6.53 1.07 -8.29
CA GLN A 7 7.88 1.33 -8.77
C GLN A 7 8.82 1.54 -7.59
N LEU A 8 10.04 1.01 -7.70
CA LEU A 8 11.13 1.33 -6.80
C LEU A 8 12.23 2.00 -7.64
N ASN A 9 12.51 3.26 -7.36
CA ASN A 9 13.38 4.11 -8.16
C ASN A 9 12.90 4.14 -9.63
N ASP A 10 13.78 3.86 -10.58
CA ASP A 10 13.46 3.84 -12.02
C ASP A 10 13.18 2.42 -12.51
N ASP A 11 12.40 1.64 -11.77
CA ASP A 11 12.08 0.24 -12.07
C ASP A 11 13.28 -0.73 -12.00
N THR A 12 14.41 -0.27 -11.55
CA THR A 12 15.56 -1.12 -11.33
C THR A 12 15.72 -1.41 -9.85
N PHE A 13 15.31 -2.60 -9.45
CA PHE A 13 15.57 -3.07 -8.10
C PHE A 13 16.83 -3.93 -8.09
N THR A 14 17.82 -3.47 -7.33
CA THR A 14 18.97 -4.30 -6.97
C THR A 14 18.97 -4.40 -5.45
N ALA A 15 18.82 -5.61 -4.93
CA ALA A 15 18.78 -5.81 -3.49
C ALA A 15 20.04 -5.24 -2.84
N GLY A 16 19.83 -4.47 -1.79
CA GLY A 16 20.83 -4.39 -0.75
C GLY A 16 21.68 -3.16 -0.60
N THR A 17 21.50 -2.02 -1.27
CA THR A 17 22.42 -0.90 -1.01
C THR A 17 21.86 0.46 -1.38
N HIS A 18 20.59 0.67 -1.17
CA HIS A 18 20.00 1.87 -1.74
C HIS A 18 19.58 2.85 -0.64
N THR A 19 20.51 3.69 -0.21
CA THR A 19 20.20 4.85 0.61
C THR A 19 19.35 5.82 -0.21
N GLY A 20 18.18 6.16 0.29
CA GLY A 20 17.29 7.10 -0.37
C GLY A 20 16.49 6.52 -1.52
N ASP A 21 16.29 5.22 -1.55
CA ASP A 21 15.37 4.58 -2.50
C ASP A 21 13.99 5.21 -2.41
N VAL A 22 13.33 5.34 -3.55
CA VAL A 22 12.01 5.97 -3.66
C VAL A 22 11.00 4.93 -4.15
N LYS A 23 9.95 4.73 -3.35
CA LYS A 23 8.82 3.92 -3.74
C LYS A 23 7.71 4.83 -4.26
N SER A 24 7.22 4.55 -5.47
CA SER A 24 6.28 5.42 -6.16
C SER A 24 5.28 4.64 -7.00
N ASN A 25 4.30 5.37 -7.51
CA ASN A 25 3.28 4.84 -8.44
C ASN A 25 2.55 3.60 -7.93
N ILE A 26 2.22 3.58 -6.63
CA ILE A 26 1.45 2.48 -6.05
C ILE A 26 0.02 2.57 -6.54
N ARG A 27 -0.42 1.57 -7.29
CA ARG A 27 -1.77 1.46 -7.84
C ARG A 27 -2.22 0.01 -7.73
N VAL A 28 -3.53 -0.20 -7.81
CA VAL A 28 -4.12 -1.53 -7.77
C VAL A 28 -5.01 -1.71 -8.99
N GLU A 29 -4.86 -2.82 -9.66
CA GLU A 29 -5.69 -3.23 -10.78
C GLU A 29 -6.73 -4.25 -10.32
N ASN A 30 -7.99 -4.08 -10.76
CA ASN A 30 -9.00 -5.11 -10.58
C ASN A 30 -8.80 -6.18 -11.65
N THR A 31 -8.21 -7.31 -11.27
CA THR A 31 -7.98 -8.43 -12.17
C THR A 31 -9.09 -9.50 -12.09
N GLY A 32 -10.14 -9.21 -11.33
CA GLY A 32 -11.30 -10.09 -11.21
C GLY A 32 -12.30 -9.91 -12.35
N THR A 33 -13.45 -10.53 -12.21
CA THR A 33 -14.52 -10.53 -13.24
C THR A 33 -15.74 -9.72 -12.84
N TYR A 34 -15.73 -9.12 -11.65
CA TYR A 34 -16.82 -8.29 -11.12
C TYR A 34 -16.29 -6.93 -10.68
N PRO A 35 -17.14 -5.89 -10.69
CA PRO A 35 -16.79 -4.62 -10.08
C PRO A 35 -16.40 -4.82 -8.59
N ALA A 36 -15.37 -4.15 -8.15
CA ALA A 36 -14.82 -4.34 -6.80
C ALA A 36 -14.30 -3.05 -6.21
N TYR A 37 -14.40 -2.95 -4.87
CA TYR A 37 -13.62 -1.98 -4.10
C TYR A 37 -12.29 -2.60 -3.73
N VAL A 38 -11.26 -1.77 -3.60
CA VAL A 38 -9.95 -2.22 -3.16
C VAL A 38 -9.47 -1.43 -1.95
N ARG A 39 -8.68 -2.10 -1.13
CA ARG A 39 -7.92 -1.45 -0.07
C ARG A 39 -6.50 -1.98 -0.07
N VAL A 40 -5.58 -1.16 0.42
CA VAL A 40 -4.18 -1.55 0.57
C VAL A 40 -3.74 -1.37 2.01
N ARG A 41 -2.81 -2.20 2.44
CA ARG A 41 -2.12 -2.03 3.72
C ARG A 41 -0.63 -1.96 3.42
N LEU A 42 0.02 -0.96 4.01
CA LEU A 42 1.46 -0.79 3.91
C LEU A 42 2.13 -1.38 5.13
N VAL A 43 3.16 -2.19 4.91
CA VAL A 43 3.94 -2.80 5.99
C VAL A 43 5.40 -2.49 5.75
N GLY A 44 6.02 -1.83 6.73
CA GLY A 44 7.45 -1.55 6.70
C GLY A 44 8.24 -2.65 7.39
N ARG A 45 9.38 -2.96 6.83
CA ARG A 45 10.37 -3.83 7.49
C ARG A 45 11.77 -3.34 7.15
N TRP A 46 12.74 -3.88 7.84
CA TRP A 46 14.13 -3.51 7.65
C TRP A 46 14.93 -4.71 7.16
N VAL A 47 15.85 -4.47 6.25
CA VAL A 47 16.75 -5.48 5.71
C VAL A 47 18.19 -5.02 5.82
N ASN A 48 19.12 -5.98 5.85
CA ASN A 48 20.56 -5.68 5.77
C ASN A 48 20.99 -5.53 4.31
N GLY A 49 22.29 -5.32 4.09
CA GLY A 49 22.85 -5.18 2.74
C GLY A 49 22.68 -6.42 1.85
N ALA A 50 22.39 -7.58 2.42
CA ALA A 50 22.13 -8.82 1.68
C ALA A 50 20.64 -9.04 1.41
N GLY A 51 19.77 -8.12 1.87
CA GLY A 51 18.32 -8.26 1.69
C GLY A 51 17.64 -9.11 2.76
N GLU A 52 18.34 -9.52 3.80
CA GLU A 52 17.79 -10.33 4.88
C GLU A 52 17.10 -9.43 5.91
N THR A 53 15.94 -9.86 6.42
CA THR A 53 15.18 -9.13 7.43
C THR A 53 15.99 -9.01 8.73
N VAL A 54 16.05 -7.80 9.28
CA VAL A 54 16.75 -7.52 10.55
C VAL A 54 15.79 -6.88 11.56
N GLY A 55 16.08 -7.10 12.83
CA GLY A 55 15.37 -6.50 13.95
C GLY A 55 16.13 -5.35 14.58
N GLY A 56 15.56 -4.78 15.65
CA GLY A 56 16.21 -3.75 16.46
C GLY A 56 16.19 -2.36 15.88
N VAL A 57 15.56 -2.15 14.74
CA VAL A 57 15.30 -0.82 14.16
C VAL A 57 13.85 -0.46 14.45
N PRO A 58 13.57 0.78 14.93
CA PRO A 58 12.18 1.17 15.17
C PRO A 58 11.32 1.00 13.92
N SER A 59 10.20 0.30 14.08
CA SER A 59 9.26 0.07 12.99
C SER A 59 8.43 1.32 12.76
N ARG A 60 8.58 1.93 11.59
CA ARG A 60 7.74 3.04 11.17
C ARG A 60 7.76 3.10 9.65
N LEU A 61 6.71 3.68 9.08
CA LEU A 61 6.66 3.95 7.65
C LEU A 61 7.17 5.37 7.35
N PRO A 62 7.66 5.62 6.14
CA PRO A 62 7.82 6.98 5.65
C PRO A 62 6.46 7.70 5.68
N ALA A 63 6.47 9.03 5.70
CA ALA A 63 5.23 9.80 5.65
C ALA A 63 4.45 9.46 4.38
N VAL A 64 3.15 9.17 4.54
CA VAL A 64 2.25 8.85 3.43
C VAL A 64 1.40 10.07 3.14
N LYS A 65 1.60 10.68 1.98
CA LYS A 65 0.82 11.83 1.52
C LYS A 65 -0.17 11.35 0.47
N LEU A 66 -1.40 11.05 0.92
CA LEU A 66 -2.44 10.49 0.06
C LEU A 66 -2.80 11.41 -1.09
N LEU A 67 -3.02 10.80 -2.25
CA LEU A 67 -3.57 11.46 -3.42
C LEU A 67 -5.08 11.24 -3.51
N GLY A 68 -5.74 11.93 -4.43
CA GLY A 68 -7.19 11.89 -4.55
C GLY A 68 -7.72 10.49 -4.83
N GLY A 69 -8.91 10.21 -4.32
CA GLY A 69 -9.59 8.93 -4.48
C GLY A 69 -9.34 7.93 -3.37
N TRP A 70 -8.43 8.22 -2.44
CA TRP A 70 -8.08 7.34 -1.34
C TRP A 70 -8.49 7.90 0.01
N LEU A 71 -8.89 7.02 0.92
CA LEU A 71 -9.32 7.36 2.28
C LEU A 71 -8.50 6.56 3.28
N ALA A 72 -7.90 7.25 4.26
CA ALA A 72 -7.11 6.61 5.28
C ALA A 72 -7.98 5.91 6.32
N GLY A 73 -7.63 4.68 6.65
CA GLY A 73 -8.17 3.94 7.78
C GLY A 73 -7.15 3.83 8.91
N SER A 74 -7.33 2.86 9.78
CA SER A 74 -6.39 2.57 10.85
C SER A 74 -5.32 1.56 10.38
N GLY A 75 -4.18 1.52 11.08
CA GLY A 75 -3.16 0.50 10.85
C GLY A 75 -2.53 0.56 9.46
N ASP A 76 -2.29 1.75 8.95
CA ASP A 76 -1.70 1.96 7.61
C ASP A 76 -2.48 1.29 6.48
N THR A 77 -3.80 1.26 6.64
CA THR A 77 -4.75 0.75 5.64
C THR A 77 -5.41 1.91 4.94
N TYR A 78 -5.53 1.80 3.61
CA TYR A 78 -6.09 2.86 2.77
C TYR A 78 -7.11 2.26 1.81
N TYR A 79 -8.22 2.96 1.63
CA TYR A 79 -9.36 2.51 0.85
C TYR A 79 -9.50 3.35 -0.40
N TYR A 80 -9.59 2.71 -1.57
CA TYR A 80 -9.97 3.43 -2.78
C TYR A 80 -11.48 3.60 -2.79
N THR A 81 -11.94 4.83 -2.94
CA THR A 81 -13.32 5.20 -2.58
C THR A 81 -14.35 4.78 -3.61
N THR A 82 -13.96 4.54 -4.85
CA THR A 82 -14.88 4.14 -5.92
C THR A 82 -14.67 2.71 -6.35
N ALA A 83 -15.77 2.04 -6.70
CA ALA A 83 -15.69 0.69 -7.27
C ALA A 83 -15.02 0.73 -8.64
N MET A 84 -14.26 -0.30 -8.93
CA MET A 84 -13.56 -0.44 -10.21
C MET A 84 -14.15 -1.60 -11.00
N ALA A 85 -14.41 -1.35 -12.27
CA ALA A 85 -14.77 -2.41 -13.20
C ALA A 85 -13.58 -3.35 -13.43
N PRO A 86 -13.84 -4.59 -13.89
CA PRO A 86 -12.76 -5.49 -14.29
C PRO A 86 -11.79 -4.82 -15.28
N GLY A 87 -10.50 -4.93 -15.02
CA GLY A 87 -9.46 -4.32 -15.84
C GLY A 87 -9.11 -2.88 -15.50
N ASP A 88 -9.91 -2.22 -14.67
CA ASP A 88 -9.61 -0.85 -14.25
C ASP A 88 -8.50 -0.82 -13.19
N MET A 89 -7.80 0.31 -13.14
CA MET A 89 -6.74 0.56 -12.20
C MET A 89 -7.07 1.78 -11.35
N THR A 90 -6.71 1.74 -10.06
CA THR A 90 -6.87 2.90 -9.18
C THR A 90 -5.97 4.05 -9.62
N GLY A 91 -6.26 5.24 -9.14
CA GLY A 91 -5.27 6.31 -9.12
C GLY A 91 -4.09 5.94 -8.20
N VAL A 92 -3.02 6.72 -8.30
CA VAL A 92 -1.83 6.53 -7.45
C VAL A 92 -2.20 6.80 -5.98
N LEU A 93 -1.75 5.91 -5.09
CA LEU A 93 -2.09 5.96 -3.66
C LEU A 93 -1.58 7.24 -2.99
N CYS A 94 -0.34 7.59 -3.24
CA CYS A 94 0.33 8.67 -2.50
C CYS A 94 1.48 9.24 -3.31
N GLU A 95 2.00 10.37 -2.83
CA GLU A 95 3.23 10.92 -3.36
C GLU A 95 4.39 9.94 -3.12
N PRO A 96 5.47 10.04 -3.92
CA PRO A 96 6.62 9.14 -3.75
C PRO A 96 7.13 9.14 -2.32
N MET A 97 7.43 7.94 -1.80
CA MET A 97 7.97 7.75 -0.46
C MET A 97 9.47 7.53 -0.53
N VAL A 98 10.23 8.36 0.18
CA VAL A 98 11.67 8.15 0.33
C VAL A 98 11.89 7.16 1.47
N LEU A 99 12.47 6.01 1.14
CA LEU A 99 12.74 4.95 2.11
C LEU A 99 13.94 5.34 2.98
N GLU A 100 13.87 4.96 4.25
CA GLU A 100 14.84 5.37 5.24
C GLU A 100 15.94 4.33 5.44
N THR A 101 17.04 4.76 6.07
CA THR A 101 18.07 3.87 6.58
C THR A 101 18.08 3.94 8.11
N GLY A 102 18.58 2.89 8.75
CA GLY A 102 18.71 2.81 10.19
C GLY A 102 19.94 2.02 10.57
N THR A 103 20.14 1.83 11.88
CA THR A 103 21.23 1.03 12.41
C THR A 103 20.65 -0.19 13.12
N GLY A 104 21.05 -1.38 12.70
CA GLY A 104 20.63 -2.63 13.30
C GLY A 104 21.32 -2.89 14.64
N LEU A 105 20.93 -3.99 15.31
CA LEU A 105 21.48 -4.38 16.61
C LEU A 105 22.99 -4.66 16.55
N ASP A 106 23.49 -5.11 15.41
CA ASP A 106 24.89 -5.39 15.20
C ASP A 106 25.72 -4.15 14.79
N GLY A 107 25.08 -2.98 14.73
CA GLY A 107 25.71 -1.73 14.32
C GLY A 107 25.82 -1.54 12.80
N SER A 108 25.36 -2.50 12.01
CA SER A 108 25.37 -2.37 10.56
C SER A 108 24.20 -1.50 10.05
N THR A 109 24.34 -0.99 8.82
CA THR A 109 23.28 -0.21 8.20
C THR A 109 22.12 -1.11 7.79
N SER A 110 20.91 -0.67 8.12
CA SER A 110 19.67 -1.32 7.72
C SER A 110 18.92 -0.43 6.74
N TYR A 111 18.22 -1.05 5.80
CA TYR A 111 17.48 -0.38 4.75
C TYR A 111 16.00 -0.70 4.88
N GLN A 112 15.17 0.32 4.72
CA GLN A 112 13.72 0.15 4.83
C GLN A 112 13.15 -0.45 3.55
N VAL A 113 12.21 -1.38 3.74
CA VAL A 113 11.38 -1.93 2.68
C VAL A 113 9.93 -1.69 3.06
N VAL A 114 9.12 -1.22 2.13
CA VAL A 114 7.68 -1.09 2.30
C VAL A 114 6.99 -2.08 1.38
N GLU A 115 6.25 -3.00 1.99
CA GLU A 115 5.45 -3.97 1.25
C GLU A 115 4.02 -3.47 1.14
N VAL A 116 3.40 -3.71 -0.01
CA VAL A 116 2.03 -3.31 -0.30
C VAL A 116 1.17 -4.56 -0.41
N PHE A 117 0.20 -4.69 0.48
CA PHE A 117 -0.78 -5.78 0.43
C PHE A 117 -2.11 -5.20 -0.01
N ALA A 118 -2.70 -5.77 -1.04
CA ALA A 118 -3.98 -5.32 -1.56
C ALA A 118 -5.05 -6.40 -1.41
N GLU A 119 -6.26 -5.95 -1.13
CA GLU A 119 -7.45 -6.80 -1.10
C GLU A 119 -8.54 -6.17 -1.94
N ALA A 120 -9.34 -7.01 -2.59
CA ALA A 120 -10.52 -6.59 -3.31
C ALA A 120 -11.76 -7.24 -2.70
N ILE A 121 -12.86 -6.53 -2.71
CA ILE A 121 -14.17 -7.06 -2.33
C ILE A 121 -15.17 -6.71 -3.43
N GLN A 122 -16.03 -7.66 -3.78
CA GLN A 122 -17.07 -7.44 -4.78
C GLN A 122 -17.96 -6.25 -4.34
N ALA A 123 -18.23 -5.34 -5.26
CA ALA A 123 -18.89 -4.07 -4.94
C ALA A 123 -20.35 -4.21 -4.55
N ALA A 124 -21.03 -5.25 -4.98
CA ALA A 124 -22.44 -5.48 -4.67
C ALA A 124 -22.63 -6.78 -3.90
N PRO A 125 -23.47 -6.79 -2.87
CA PRO A 125 -24.22 -5.64 -2.34
C PRO A 125 -23.37 -4.72 -1.45
N GLU A 126 -23.73 -3.45 -1.39
CA GLU A 126 -22.99 -2.46 -0.58
C GLU A 126 -22.97 -2.82 0.90
N GLU A 127 -24.03 -3.41 1.41
CA GLU A 127 -24.12 -3.83 2.81
C GLU A 127 -23.05 -4.87 3.17
N ALA A 128 -22.70 -5.74 2.23
CA ALA A 128 -21.65 -6.73 2.45
C ALA A 128 -20.29 -6.06 2.55
N VAL A 129 -20.05 -5.03 1.76
CA VAL A 129 -18.79 -4.24 1.82
C VAL A 129 -18.70 -3.53 3.16
N SER A 130 -19.76 -2.87 3.59
CA SER A 130 -19.80 -2.17 4.87
C SER A 130 -19.58 -3.11 6.04
N ALA A 131 -20.20 -4.27 6.01
CA ALA A 131 -20.06 -5.26 7.08
C ALA A 131 -18.64 -5.88 7.12
N ALA A 132 -18.08 -6.20 5.98
CA ALA A 132 -16.79 -6.88 5.90
C ALA A 132 -15.61 -5.94 6.24
N TRP A 133 -15.68 -4.69 5.80
CA TRP A 133 -14.57 -3.75 5.92
C TRP A 133 -14.77 -2.64 6.97
N GLY A 134 -15.94 -2.57 7.59
CA GLY A 134 -16.23 -1.51 8.57
C GLY A 134 -16.21 -0.13 7.95
N VAL A 135 -16.77 0.02 6.76
CA VAL A 135 -16.82 1.28 6.02
C VAL A 135 -18.26 1.70 5.78
N THR A 136 -18.45 2.99 5.53
CA THR A 136 -19.73 3.52 5.07
C THR A 136 -19.68 3.72 3.57
N VAL A 137 -20.63 3.12 2.86
CA VAL A 137 -20.77 3.29 1.40
C VAL A 137 -22.04 4.10 1.14
N THR A 138 -21.89 5.22 0.43
CA THR A 138 -23.00 6.11 0.08
C THR A 138 -22.97 6.37 -1.42
N ASP A 139 -24.04 6.00 -2.12
CA ASP A 139 -24.15 6.17 -3.58
C ASP A 139 -22.96 5.61 -4.35
N GLY A 140 -22.49 4.42 -3.94
CA GLY A 140 -21.38 3.75 -4.60
C GLY A 140 -20.00 4.26 -4.22
N VAL A 141 -19.90 5.14 -3.22
CA VAL A 141 -18.63 5.74 -2.79
C VAL A 141 -18.38 5.42 -1.31
N ILE A 142 -17.19 4.97 -0.98
CA ILE A 142 -16.77 4.82 0.42
C ILE A 142 -16.52 6.23 0.97
N THR A 143 -17.31 6.62 1.96
CA THR A 143 -17.29 7.99 2.51
C THR A 143 -16.66 8.06 3.89
N ALA A 144 -16.57 6.94 4.60
CA ALA A 144 -16.00 6.91 5.94
C ALA A 144 -15.50 5.51 6.29
N VAL A 145 -14.50 5.47 7.15
CA VAL A 145 -14.00 4.24 7.78
C VAL A 145 -14.38 4.28 9.25
N GLN A 146 -15.03 3.23 9.72
CA GLN A 146 -15.51 3.13 11.10
C GLN A 146 -14.43 2.62 12.06
#